data_7fee864f887ab5c090f5e7a19fdb020a
#
_entry.id   7fee864f887ab5c090f5e7a19fdb020a
#
_cell.length_a   1.000
_cell.length_b   1.000
_cell.length_c   1.000
_cell.angle_alpha   90.00
_cell.angle_beta   90.00
_cell.angle_gamma   90.00
#
_symmetry.space_group_name_H-M   'P 1'
#
loop_
_entity.id
_entity.type
_entity.pdbx_description
1 polymer ?
#
loop_
_entity_poly.entity_id
_entity_poly.type
_entity_poly.pdbx_seq_one_letter_code
_entity_poly.pdbx_strand_id
1 'polypeptide(L)'
;MNAVTTRDVGAELKGLRLHGMATAWAELTEQGGRHELAKSHWLLEHLLQAEATDRAMRSIRHQMSAARFPMHRDLAGFDFEASPVDEALIGRLATLEFTEAAHNVVLVGGPGTGKTHLAPALGIAGITEHGKRVRFHSTVDLVNALEQEKAQGKAGRIAASLLRMDLVILDELGYLVAPEEPPESA
;
A
#
# COMPACT_ATOMS: atom_id res chain seq x y z
N MET A 1 -25.31 -15.53 23.07
CA MET A 1 -25.83 -14.13 23.08
C MET A 1 -24.69 -13.25 22.58
N ASN A 2 -24.69 -12.92 21.28
CA ASN A 2 -23.67 -12.04 20.70
C ASN A 2 -23.97 -10.62 21.17
N ALA A 3 -23.04 -10.00 21.90
CA ALA A 3 -23.08 -8.58 22.20
C ALA A 3 -23.00 -7.84 20.85
N VAL A 4 -24.11 -7.24 20.44
CA VAL A 4 -24.13 -6.27 19.33
C VAL A 4 -23.31 -5.10 19.81
N THR A 5 -22.06 -5.01 19.37
CA THR A 5 -21.24 -3.84 19.60
C THR A 5 -21.92 -2.68 18.88
N THR A 6 -22.63 -1.85 19.62
CA THR A 6 -23.29 -0.66 19.06
C THR A 6 -22.20 0.25 18.50
N ARG A 7 -22.16 0.41 17.18
CA ARG A 7 -21.21 1.29 16.52
C ARG A 7 -21.42 2.73 16.95
N ASP A 8 -20.34 3.44 17.23
CA ASP A 8 -20.40 4.88 17.51
C ASP A 8 -20.47 5.66 16.19
N VAL A 9 -21.69 5.97 15.76
CA VAL A 9 -21.98 6.76 14.55
C VAL A 9 -21.26 8.11 14.57
N GLY A 10 -21.17 8.78 15.72
CA GLY A 10 -20.49 10.06 15.83
C GLY A 10 -18.98 9.96 15.58
N ALA A 11 -18.34 8.91 16.10
CA ALA A 11 -16.92 8.64 15.84
C ALA A 11 -16.67 8.28 14.37
N GLU A 12 -17.53 7.48 13.75
CA GLU A 12 -17.42 7.11 12.33
C GLU A 12 -17.57 8.33 11.41
N LEU A 13 -18.55 9.21 11.67
CA LEU A 13 -18.72 10.45 10.93
C LEU A 13 -17.49 11.35 10.99
N LYS A 14 -16.87 11.47 12.16
CA LYS A 14 -15.60 12.21 12.33
C LYS A 14 -14.47 11.56 11.57
N GLY A 15 -14.34 10.25 11.65
CA GLY A 15 -13.31 9.48 10.90
C GLY A 15 -13.43 9.66 9.39
N LEU A 16 -14.65 9.76 8.87
CA LEU A 16 -14.93 10.06 7.47
C LEU A 16 -14.81 11.57 7.12
N ARG A 17 -14.44 12.41 8.08
CA ARG A 17 -14.36 13.88 7.93
C ARG A 17 -15.70 14.55 7.55
N LEU A 18 -16.81 13.94 7.94
CA LEU A 18 -18.16 14.47 7.76
C LEU A 18 -18.54 15.32 8.97
N HIS A 19 -17.77 16.37 9.24
CA HIS A 19 -17.87 17.17 10.47
C HIS A 19 -19.24 17.78 10.70
N GLY A 20 -19.89 18.29 9.65
CA GLY A 20 -21.26 18.83 9.75
C GLY A 20 -22.28 17.79 10.19
N MET A 21 -22.22 16.57 9.65
CA MET A 21 -23.08 15.46 10.07
C MET A 21 -22.78 15.02 11.50
N ALA A 22 -21.50 14.99 11.90
CA ALA A 22 -21.11 14.63 13.27
C ALA A 22 -21.64 15.62 14.31
N THR A 23 -21.63 16.93 14.00
CA THR A 23 -22.20 17.98 14.87
C THR A 23 -23.71 17.82 14.97
N ALA A 24 -24.42 17.73 13.85
CA ALA A 24 -25.87 17.54 13.81
C ALA A 24 -26.30 16.26 14.54
N TRP A 25 -25.54 15.15 14.38
CA TRP A 25 -25.80 13.90 15.10
C TRP A 25 -25.71 14.08 16.62
N ALA A 26 -24.67 14.79 17.10
CA ALA A 26 -24.51 15.07 18.53
C ALA A 26 -25.69 15.89 19.09
N GLU A 27 -26.05 16.96 18.39
CA GLU A 27 -27.18 17.83 18.78
C GLU A 27 -28.52 17.06 18.85
N LEU A 28 -28.82 16.21 17.83
CA LEU A 28 -30.01 15.38 17.82
C LEU A 28 -30.02 14.35 18.96
N THR A 29 -28.85 13.81 19.30
CA THR A 29 -28.71 12.84 20.38
C THR A 29 -28.93 13.50 21.76
N GLU A 30 -28.49 14.74 21.94
CA GLU A 30 -28.69 15.52 23.18
C GLU A 30 -30.16 15.99 23.34
N GLN A 31 -30.85 16.34 22.26
CA GLN A 31 -32.24 16.82 22.28
C GLN A 31 -33.29 15.75 22.63
N GLY A 32 -32.87 14.51 22.88
CA GLY A 32 -33.73 13.49 23.49
C GLY A 32 -34.62 12.70 22.53
N GLY A 33 -34.42 12.81 21.21
CA GLY A 33 -35.15 12.04 20.19
C GLY A 33 -34.73 10.56 20.11
N ARG A 34 -34.42 9.94 21.25
CA ARG A 34 -33.84 8.56 21.32
C ARG A 34 -34.69 7.51 20.61
N HIS A 35 -35.99 7.65 20.60
CA HIS A 35 -36.86 6.64 19.98
C HIS A 35 -36.89 6.75 18.45
N GLU A 36 -36.85 7.94 17.90
CA GLU A 36 -36.78 8.17 16.45
C GLU A 36 -35.36 7.94 15.91
N LEU A 37 -34.34 8.35 16.69
CA LEU A 37 -32.93 8.07 16.36
C LEU A 37 -32.62 6.57 16.33
N ALA A 38 -33.21 5.77 17.24
CA ALA A 38 -33.01 4.31 17.23
C ALA A 38 -33.56 3.67 15.94
N LYS A 39 -34.63 4.19 15.34
CA LYS A 39 -35.14 3.70 14.06
C LYS A 39 -34.24 4.11 12.87
N SER A 40 -33.58 5.24 12.97
CA SER A 40 -32.69 5.76 11.92
C SER A 40 -31.24 5.26 12.05
N HIS A 41 -30.88 4.74 13.21
CA HIS A 41 -29.51 4.30 13.52
C HIS A 41 -29.01 3.24 12.52
N TRP A 42 -29.83 2.22 12.26
CA TRP A 42 -29.51 1.17 11.29
C TRP A 42 -29.25 1.73 9.88
N LEU A 43 -30.08 2.68 9.43
CA LEU A 43 -29.90 3.30 8.12
C LEU A 43 -28.59 4.07 8.03
N LEU A 44 -28.27 4.85 9.09
CA LEU A 44 -27.02 5.60 9.15
C LEU A 44 -25.79 4.69 9.21
N GLU A 45 -25.83 3.63 10.02
CA GLU A 45 -24.75 2.64 10.05
C GLU A 45 -24.52 2.01 8.69
N HIS A 46 -25.60 1.65 7.97
CA HIS A 46 -25.51 1.05 6.65
C HIS A 46 -24.89 2.03 5.62
N LEU A 47 -25.35 3.29 5.62
CA LEU A 47 -24.82 4.32 4.73
C LEU A 47 -23.34 4.64 5.03
N LEU A 48 -22.96 4.73 6.30
CA LEU A 48 -21.57 4.96 6.70
C LEU A 48 -20.67 3.79 6.31
N GLN A 49 -21.16 2.57 6.48
CA GLN A 49 -20.42 1.37 6.05
C GLN A 49 -20.20 1.36 4.53
N ALA A 50 -21.24 1.69 3.76
CA ALA A 50 -21.14 1.76 2.31
C ALA A 50 -20.12 2.83 1.88
N GLU A 51 -20.15 4.03 2.47
CA GLU A 51 -19.18 5.10 2.19
C GLU A 51 -17.76 4.71 2.60
N ALA A 52 -17.57 4.09 3.77
CA ALA A 52 -16.27 3.63 4.22
C ALA A 52 -15.69 2.59 3.26
N THR A 53 -16.50 1.63 2.82
CA THR A 53 -16.11 0.60 1.85
C THR A 53 -15.73 1.22 0.50
N ASP A 54 -16.54 2.14 -0.02
CA ASP A 54 -16.27 2.80 -1.29
C ASP A 54 -14.99 3.66 -1.24
N ARG A 55 -14.74 4.35 -0.13
CA ARG A 55 -13.47 5.08 0.10
C ARG A 55 -12.27 4.16 0.14
N ALA A 56 -12.37 3.03 0.84
CA ALA A 56 -11.30 2.04 0.91
C ALA A 56 -10.99 1.51 -0.50
N MET A 57 -12.01 1.15 -1.27
CA MET A 57 -11.84 0.67 -2.65
C MET A 57 -11.24 1.72 -3.57
N ARG A 58 -11.66 2.99 -3.45
CA ARG A 58 -11.06 4.10 -4.22
C ARG A 58 -9.59 4.31 -3.85
N SER A 59 -9.26 4.24 -2.55
CA SER A 59 -7.89 4.35 -2.06
C SER A 59 -7.01 3.24 -2.61
N ILE A 60 -7.47 1.98 -2.54
CA ILE A 60 -6.75 0.82 -3.08
C ILE A 60 -6.49 1.00 -4.58
N ARG A 61 -7.52 1.34 -5.38
CA ARG A 61 -7.36 1.57 -6.82
C ARG A 61 -6.34 2.67 -7.12
N HIS A 62 -6.39 3.77 -6.38
CA HIS A 62 -5.44 4.87 -6.54
C HIS A 62 -4.01 4.42 -6.20
N GLN A 63 -3.82 3.70 -5.09
CA GLN A 63 -2.50 3.21 -4.69
C GLN A 63 -1.96 2.16 -5.65
N MET A 64 -2.80 1.22 -6.14
CA MET A 64 -2.42 0.25 -7.15
C MET A 64 -1.94 0.92 -8.45
N SER A 65 -2.65 1.93 -8.92
CA SER A 65 -2.23 2.71 -10.08
C SER A 65 -0.93 3.48 -9.82
N ALA A 66 -0.79 4.08 -8.63
CA ALA A 66 0.41 4.83 -8.24
C ALA A 66 1.64 3.94 -8.04
N ALA A 67 1.47 2.69 -7.63
CA ALA A 67 2.55 1.74 -7.39
C ALA A 67 3.33 1.38 -8.66
N ARG A 68 2.69 1.42 -9.83
CA ARG A 68 3.31 1.14 -11.14
C ARG A 68 3.90 -0.27 -11.23
N PHE A 69 3.18 -1.26 -10.75
CA PHE A 69 3.58 -2.65 -10.97
C PHE A 69 3.61 -2.99 -12.46
N PRO A 70 4.61 -3.76 -12.92
CA PRO A 70 4.72 -4.14 -14.34
C PRO A 70 3.59 -5.07 -14.76
N MET A 71 3.09 -5.87 -13.81
CA MET A 71 2.01 -6.84 -14.00
C MET A 71 1.27 -7.03 -12.68
N HIS A 72 -0.04 -7.27 -12.75
CA HIS A 72 -0.80 -7.68 -11.57
C HIS A 72 -0.53 -9.15 -11.28
N ARG A 73 0.20 -9.43 -10.20
CA ARG A 73 0.52 -10.78 -9.71
C ARG A 73 0.39 -10.77 -8.20
N ASP A 74 -0.61 -11.47 -7.69
CA ASP A 74 -0.82 -11.66 -6.25
C ASP A 74 -0.18 -12.95 -5.74
N LEU A 75 -0.20 -13.14 -4.42
CA LEU A 75 0.34 -14.35 -3.79
C LEU A 75 -0.54 -15.58 -4.08
N ALA A 76 -1.83 -15.40 -4.30
CA ALA A 76 -2.74 -16.50 -4.61
C ALA A 76 -2.45 -17.15 -5.97
N GLY A 77 -1.85 -16.40 -6.89
CA GLY A 77 -1.41 -16.88 -8.19
C GLY A 77 0.01 -17.45 -8.22
N PHE A 78 0.70 -17.54 -7.07
CA PHE A 78 2.05 -18.10 -7.00
C PHE A 78 2.00 -19.61 -6.70
N ASP A 79 2.70 -20.39 -7.51
CA ASP A 79 2.81 -21.84 -7.32
C ASP A 79 3.95 -22.17 -6.35
N PHE A 80 3.60 -22.35 -5.08
CA PHE A 80 4.55 -22.72 -4.02
C PHE A 80 5.01 -24.17 -4.14
N GLU A 81 4.19 -25.07 -4.72
CA GLU A 81 4.56 -26.49 -4.86
C GLU A 81 5.68 -26.65 -5.93
N ALA A 82 5.64 -25.83 -6.97
CA ALA A 82 6.68 -25.81 -8.01
C ALA A 82 7.90 -24.95 -7.67
N SER A 83 7.93 -24.30 -6.49
CA SER A 83 8.98 -23.38 -6.09
C SER A 83 9.70 -23.85 -4.82
N PRO A 84 11.03 -23.67 -4.70
CA PRO A 84 11.76 -23.94 -3.47
C PRO A 84 11.53 -22.88 -2.37
N VAL A 85 10.63 -21.95 -2.59
CA VAL A 85 10.35 -20.84 -1.67
C VAL A 85 9.46 -21.30 -0.52
N ASP A 86 9.85 -20.97 0.71
CA ASP A 86 9.05 -21.24 1.91
C ASP A 86 7.82 -20.35 1.96
N GLU A 87 6.65 -20.95 1.76
CA GLU A 87 5.34 -20.29 1.81
C GLU A 87 5.10 -19.58 3.16
N ALA A 88 5.49 -20.20 4.28
CA ALA A 88 5.32 -19.60 5.61
C ALA A 88 6.19 -18.35 5.79
N LEU A 89 7.40 -18.34 5.20
CA LEU A 89 8.24 -17.15 5.18
C LEU A 89 7.60 -16.02 4.36
N ILE A 90 7.09 -16.33 3.16
CA ILE A 90 6.40 -15.34 2.32
C ILE A 90 5.15 -14.81 3.02
N GLY A 91 4.37 -15.67 3.67
CA GLY A 91 3.22 -15.25 4.49
C GLY A 91 3.60 -14.25 5.58
N ARG A 92 4.71 -14.49 6.29
CA ARG A 92 5.25 -13.52 7.27
C ARG A 92 5.72 -12.22 6.62
N LEU A 93 6.37 -12.28 5.45
CA LEU A 93 6.77 -11.07 4.73
C LEU A 93 5.56 -10.27 4.23
N ALA A 94 4.46 -10.94 3.90
CA ALA A 94 3.23 -10.29 3.44
C ALA A 94 2.54 -9.44 4.52
N THR A 95 2.80 -9.68 5.83
CA THR A 95 2.33 -8.78 6.90
C THR A 95 3.01 -7.41 6.87
N LEU A 96 4.13 -7.28 6.16
CA LEU A 96 4.96 -6.07 6.05
C LEU A 96 5.47 -5.50 7.38
N GLU A 97 5.47 -6.28 8.46
CA GLU A 97 6.03 -5.86 9.77
C GLU A 97 7.50 -5.43 9.65
N PHE A 98 8.25 -6.01 8.71
CA PHE A 98 9.63 -5.63 8.46
C PHE A 98 9.78 -4.15 8.06
N THR A 99 8.76 -3.53 7.46
CA THR A 99 8.80 -2.11 7.08
C THR A 99 8.72 -1.20 8.30
N GLU A 100 8.05 -1.61 9.36
CA GLU A 100 7.92 -0.85 10.61
C GLU A 100 9.24 -0.82 11.40
N ALA A 101 10.01 -1.92 11.28
CA ALA A 101 11.37 -2.02 11.84
C ALA A 101 12.45 -1.43 10.90
N ALA A 102 12.05 -0.81 9.78
CA ALA A 102 12.95 -0.29 8.74
C ALA A 102 13.96 -1.36 8.22
N HIS A 103 13.54 -2.62 8.16
CA HIS A 103 14.34 -3.69 7.60
C HIS A 103 14.17 -3.79 6.08
N ASN A 104 15.19 -4.30 5.42
CA ASN A 104 15.16 -4.60 3.99
C ASN A 104 15.01 -6.11 3.75
N VAL A 105 14.34 -6.46 2.65
CA VAL A 105 14.24 -7.83 2.15
C VAL A 105 14.92 -7.91 0.81
N VAL A 106 15.78 -8.89 0.62
CA VAL A 106 16.49 -9.13 -0.63
C VAL A 106 16.13 -10.52 -1.15
N LEU A 107 15.56 -10.57 -2.36
CA LEU A 107 15.22 -11.81 -3.05
C LEU A 107 16.38 -12.21 -3.97
N VAL A 108 17.09 -13.28 -3.64
CA VAL A 108 18.24 -13.80 -4.40
C VAL A 108 17.87 -15.13 -5.04
N GLY A 109 18.21 -15.31 -6.30
CA GLY A 109 17.96 -16.58 -7.02
C GLY A 109 18.17 -16.42 -8.53
N GLY A 110 18.28 -17.54 -9.22
CA GLY A 110 18.43 -17.62 -10.69
C GLY A 110 17.19 -17.11 -11.46
N PRO A 111 17.26 -17.09 -12.78
CA PRO A 111 16.09 -16.82 -13.63
C PRO A 111 14.97 -17.84 -13.36
N GLY A 112 13.71 -17.41 -13.46
CA GLY A 112 12.55 -18.29 -13.28
C GLY A 112 12.22 -18.71 -11.85
N THR A 113 12.96 -18.28 -10.82
CA THR A 113 12.71 -18.63 -9.41
C THR A 113 11.56 -17.86 -8.74
N GLY A 114 10.83 -17.04 -9.49
CA GLY A 114 9.63 -16.33 -8.98
C GLY A 114 9.88 -14.96 -8.35
N LYS A 115 11.12 -14.43 -8.31
CA LYS A 115 11.42 -13.11 -7.71
C LYS A 115 10.54 -11.99 -8.25
N THR A 116 10.42 -11.86 -9.57
CA THR A 116 9.62 -10.85 -10.27
C THR A 116 8.10 -11.10 -10.13
N HIS A 117 7.68 -12.23 -9.57
CA HIS A 117 6.30 -12.47 -9.14
C HIS A 117 6.15 -12.08 -7.66
N LEU A 118 7.01 -12.58 -6.79
CA LEU A 118 6.88 -12.41 -5.33
C LEU A 118 7.04 -10.96 -4.89
N ALA A 119 7.99 -10.21 -5.46
CA ALA A 119 8.21 -8.82 -5.06
C ALA A 119 6.97 -7.93 -5.32
N PRO A 120 6.36 -7.91 -6.52
CA PRO A 120 5.08 -7.22 -6.73
C PRO A 120 3.95 -7.78 -5.87
N ALA A 121 3.87 -9.12 -5.66
CA ALA A 121 2.82 -9.73 -4.87
C ALA A 121 2.83 -9.28 -3.40
N LEU A 122 4.01 -9.16 -2.79
CA LEU A 122 4.16 -8.56 -1.45
C LEU A 122 3.71 -7.09 -1.43
N GLY A 123 4.04 -6.33 -2.49
CA GLY A 123 3.59 -4.96 -2.64
C GLY A 123 2.08 -4.83 -2.78
N ILE A 124 1.44 -5.73 -3.54
CA ILE A 124 -0.02 -5.79 -3.70
C ILE A 124 -0.68 -6.10 -2.36
N ALA A 125 -0.21 -7.13 -1.62
CA ALA A 125 -0.69 -7.43 -0.27
C ALA A 125 -0.57 -6.20 0.65
N GLY A 126 0.55 -5.49 0.60
CA GLY A 126 0.75 -4.24 1.33
C GLY A 126 -0.29 -3.18 1.05
N ILE A 127 -0.71 -3.03 -0.19
CA ILE A 127 -1.77 -2.07 -0.56
C ILE A 127 -3.14 -2.57 -0.14
N THR A 128 -3.48 -3.83 -0.47
CA THR A 128 -4.84 -4.36 -0.34
C THR A 128 -5.21 -4.70 1.09
N GLU A 129 -4.28 -5.23 1.87
CA GLU A 129 -4.53 -5.72 3.23
C GLU A 129 -4.09 -4.73 4.31
N HIS A 130 -3.02 -3.97 4.04
CA HIS A 130 -2.40 -3.08 5.04
C HIS A 130 -2.48 -1.59 4.70
N GLY A 131 -3.06 -1.21 3.54
CA GLY A 131 -3.22 0.18 3.12
C GLY A 131 -1.88 0.94 2.96
N LYS A 132 -0.77 0.22 2.82
CA LYS A 132 0.58 0.80 2.69
C LYS A 132 0.76 1.50 1.34
N ARG A 133 1.57 2.53 1.31
CA ARG A 133 1.96 3.24 0.08
C ARG A 133 3.17 2.53 -0.51
N VAL A 134 2.97 1.89 -1.65
CA VAL A 134 4.00 1.08 -2.31
C VAL A 134 4.42 1.72 -3.63
N ARG A 135 5.70 1.63 -3.96
CA ARG A 135 6.24 2.04 -5.24
C ARG A 135 7.16 0.98 -5.82
N PHE A 136 6.89 0.57 -7.06
CA PHE A 136 7.74 -0.33 -7.82
C PHE A 136 8.59 0.47 -8.81
N HIS A 137 9.85 0.09 -8.95
CA HIS A 137 10.76 0.59 -9.96
C HIS A 137 11.58 -0.56 -10.55
N SER A 138 11.74 -0.57 -11.88
CA SER A 138 12.95 -1.15 -12.47
C SER A 138 14.14 -0.31 -12.05
N THR A 139 15.23 -0.93 -11.64
CA THR A 139 16.42 -0.20 -11.18
C THR A 139 17.02 0.65 -12.30
N VAL A 140 17.01 0.15 -13.53
CA VAL A 140 17.49 0.88 -14.71
C VAL A 140 16.66 2.14 -14.96
N ASP A 141 15.32 2.02 -14.91
CA ASP A 141 14.45 3.16 -15.11
C ASP A 141 14.60 4.22 -14.02
N LEU A 142 14.80 3.78 -12.78
CA LEU A 142 15.01 4.69 -11.64
C LEU A 142 16.33 5.46 -11.81
N VAL A 143 17.41 4.80 -12.18
CA VAL A 143 18.72 5.44 -12.43
C VAL A 143 18.61 6.46 -13.55
N ASN A 144 18.04 6.08 -14.70
CA ASN A 144 17.82 6.99 -15.82
C ASN A 144 17.00 8.21 -15.42
N ALA A 145 15.95 8.01 -14.63
CA ALA A 145 15.11 9.11 -14.15
C ALA A 145 15.85 10.04 -13.19
N LEU A 146 16.71 9.50 -12.32
CA LEU A 146 17.56 10.31 -11.41
C LEU A 146 18.60 11.13 -12.18
N GLU A 147 19.24 10.53 -13.19
CA GLU A 147 20.19 11.25 -14.06
C GLU A 147 19.52 12.38 -14.84
N GLN A 148 18.33 12.11 -15.39
CA GLN A 148 17.56 13.12 -16.09
C GLN A 148 17.13 14.26 -15.15
N GLU A 149 16.71 13.95 -13.93
CA GLU A 149 16.36 14.93 -12.90
C GLU A 149 17.55 15.82 -12.57
N LYS A 150 18.74 15.21 -12.41
CA LYS A 150 20.00 15.93 -12.17
C LYS A 150 20.34 16.86 -13.33
N ALA A 151 20.25 16.38 -14.57
CA ALA A 151 20.52 17.16 -15.77
C ALA A 151 19.58 18.39 -15.93
N GLN A 152 18.33 18.27 -15.44
CA GLN A 152 17.34 19.34 -15.43
C GLN A 152 17.49 20.33 -14.25
N GLY A 153 18.46 20.15 -13.38
CA GLY A 153 18.64 20.98 -12.18
C GLY A 153 17.54 20.81 -11.11
N LYS A 154 16.81 19.68 -11.14
CA LYS A 154 15.67 19.38 -10.24
C LYS A 154 16.00 18.26 -9.24
N ALA A 155 17.30 18.02 -8.99
CA ALA A 155 17.76 16.92 -8.15
C ALA A 155 17.05 16.87 -6.78
N GLY A 156 16.66 15.66 -6.37
CA GLY A 156 16.05 15.39 -5.06
C GLY A 156 14.53 15.23 -5.07
N ARG A 157 13.82 15.51 -6.15
CA ARG A 157 12.35 15.34 -6.21
C ARG A 157 11.94 13.87 -6.17
N ILE A 158 12.65 13.02 -6.92
CA ILE A 158 12.40 11.57 -6.92
C ILE A 158 12.70 11.03 -5.52
N ALA A 159 13.87 11.34 -4.95
CA ALA A 159 14.22 10.93 -3.60
C ALA A 159 13.16 11.36 -2.57
N ALA A 160 12.73 12.63 -2.60
CA ALA A 160 11.66 13.12 -1.73
C ALA A 160 10.32 12.43 -1.94
N SER A 161 10.04 11.89 -3.14
CA SER A 161 8.84 11.10 -3.40
C SER A 161 8.95 9.69 -2.80
N LEU A 162 10.13 9.08 -2.86
CA LEU A 162 10.39 7.74 -2.29
C LEU A 162 10.30 7.76 -0.76
N LEU A 163 10.77 8.81 -0.10
CA LEU A 163 10.66 8.98 1.36
C LEU A 163 9.22 9.00 1.88
N ARG A 164 8.23 9.20 1.01
CA ARG A 164 6.81 9.15 1.39
C ARG A 164 6.18 7.79 1.21
N MET A 165 6.93 6.82 0.71
CA MET A 165 6.48 5.43 0.54
C MET A 165 6.77 4.62 1.79
N ASP A 166 5.88 3.70 2.09
CA ASP A 166 6.05 2.74 3.19
C ASP A 166 6.87 1.53 2.73
N LEU A 167 6.81 1.23 1.42
CA LEU A 167 7.59 0.18 0.77
C LEU A 167 8.05 0.64 -0.63
N VAL A 168 9.33 0.49 -0.92
CA VAL A 168 9.89 0.67 -2.27
C VAL A 168 10.42 -0.69 -2.74
N ILE A 169 9.99 -1.11 -3.92
CA ILE A 169 10.43 -2.34 -4.56
C ILE A 169 11.35 -1.96 -5.72
N LEU A 170 12.56 -2.52 -5.70
CA LEU A 170 13.55 -2.38 -6.78
C LEU A 170 13.75 -3.74 -7.42
N ASP A 171 13.47 -3.86 -8.70
CA ASP A 171 13.72 -5.07 -9.48
C ASP A 171 14.95 -4.88 -10.37
N GLU A 172 15.59 -6.00 -10.73
CA GLU A 172 16.74 -6.05 -11.64
C GLU A 172 18.00 -5.33 -11.12
N LEU A 173 18.28 -5.41 -9.82
CA LEU A 173 19.47 -4.79 -9.20
C LEU A 173 20.81 -5.26 -9.83
N GLY A 174 20.87 -6.44 -10.44
CA GLY A 174 22.09 -7.00 -11.02
C GLY A 174 22.46 -6.48 -12.43
N TYR A 175 21.61 -5.66 -13.05
CA TYR A 175 21.84 -5.11 -14.40
C TYR A 175 22.48 -3.72 -14.41
N LEU A 176 22.85 -3.16 -13.27
CA LEU A 176 23.67 -1.96 -13.21
C LEU A 176 25.10 -2.33 -13.64
N VAL A 177 25.43 -2.11 -14.91
CA VAL A 177 26.81 -2.17 -15.37
C VAL A 177 27.57 -1.06 -14.65
N ALA A 178 28.58 -1.42 -13.87
CA ALA A 178 29.51 -0.43 -13.34
C ALA A 178 30.04 0.42 -14.52
N PRO A 179 30.13 1.75 -14.40
CA PRO A 179 30.74 2.56 -15.43
C PRO A 179 32.15 1.98 -15.69
N GLU A 180 32.50 1.75 -16.97
CA GLU A 180 33.84 1.34 -17.35
C GLU A 180 34.81 2.37 -16.78
N GLU A 181 35.73 1.94 -15.94
CA GLU A 181 36.83 2.81 -15.53
C GLU A 181 37.54 3.33 -16.78
N PRO A 182 37.75 4.63 -16.91
CA PRO A 182 38.51 5.14 -18.05
C PRO A 182 39.87 4.44 -18.07
N PRO A 183 40.38 4.08 -19.26
CA PRO A 183 41.67 3.42 -19.36
C PRO A 183 42.73 4.26 -18.67
N GLU A 184 43.45 3.64 -17.71
CA GLU A 184 44.61 4.28 -17.09
C GLU A 184 45.52 4.81 -18.20
N SER A 185 45.67 6.12 -18.25
CA SER A 185 46.61 6.77 -19.17
C SER A 185 48.03 6.39 -18.78
N ALA A 186 48.66 5.57 -19.63
CA ALA A 186 50.10 5.24 -19.60
C ALA A 186 50.94 6.45 -19.86
#